data_da95c49dda542ae9d8a0eafb17f69d84
#
_entry.id   da95c49dda542ae9d8a0eafb17f69d84
#
_cell.length_a   1.000
_cell.length_b   1.000
_cell.length_c   1.000
_cell.angle_alpha   90.00
_cell.angle_beta   90.00
_cell.angle_gamma   90.00
#
_symmetry.space_group_name_H-M   'P 1'
#
loop_
_entity.id
_entity.type
_entity.pdbx_description
1 polymer ?
#
loop_
_entity_poly.entity_id
_entity_poly.type
_entity_poly.pdbx_seq_one_letter_code
_entity_poly.pdbx_strand_id
1 'polypeptide(L)'
;ADGIACRTVETFEAFGLAQTLIDEAYWVNETTFWRPDAEHRGDIVRTGRVQDVEDGLSEFPHVIVNQARIHDYLLGFMARSRTRLAPDYGLEFDSLTVDREAEYPVTVTLRETEGGALRTVRARYVVGCDGARSGVRKSIGRTLSGDAAGHAWGVLDVLAVSDFPDWRFKSAIQSSEAGSILLIPREGGNLVRVYVDLGTVDDENRTRVRGLSREEITETANRVLHPYSIDVKETVWWSIYEVAQRLTDGFDDVAGRSAGDANA
;
A
#
# COMPACT_ATOMS: atom_id res chain seq x y z
N ALA A 1 -0.82 1.21 0.59
CA ALA A 1 -0.49 0.89 1.99
C ALA A 1 -0.53 2.18 2.80
N ASP A 2 -1.14 2.12 3.98
CA ASP A 2 -1.33 3.31 4.82
C ASP A 2 -0.35 3.32 6.01
N GLY A 3 0.47 2.27 6.15
CA GLY A 3 1.52 2.18 7.16
C GLY A 3 2.78 2.93 6.76
N ILE A 4 3.29 3.76 7.64
CA ILE A 4 4.48 4.58 7.46
C ILE A 4 5.46 4.24 8.57
N ALA A 5 6.54 3.55 8.20
CA ALA A 5 7.59 3.18 9.14
C ALA A 5 8.31 4.41 9.69
N CYS A 6 8.88 4.29 10.89
CA CYS A 6 9.65 5.34 11.56
C CYS A 6 10.68 6.02 10.64
N ARG A 7 11.44 5.26 9.84
CA ARG A 7 12.39 5.78 8.85
C ARG A 7 11.76 6.73 7.84
N THR A 8 10.52 6.46 7.41
CA THR A 8 9.82 7.36 6.49
C THR A 8 9.34 8.61 7.22
N VAL A 9 8.93 8.51 8.50
CA VAL A 9 8.60 9.68 9.32
C VAL A 9 9.80 10.59 9.49
N GLU A 10 11.00 10.03 9.70
CA GLU A 10 12.28 10.79 9.71
C GLU A 10 12.50 11.55 8.39
N THR A 11 12.15 10.93 7.26
CA THR A 11 12.21 11.61 5.96
C THR A 11 11.21 12.77 5.91
N PHE A 12 10.00 12.59 6.42
CA PHE A 12 9.00 13.68 6.51
C PHE A 12 9.45 14.80 7.43
N GLU A 13 10.23 14.50 8.49
CA GLU A 13 10.82 15.51 9.37
C GLU A 13 11.77 16.44 8.60
N ALA A 14 12.60 15.90 7.71
CA ALA A 14 13.49 16.70 6.86
C ALA A 14 12.73 17.71 5.96
N PHE A 15 11.45 17.47 5.70
CA PHE A 15 10.56 18.38 4.98
C PHE A 15 9.66 19.24 5.90
N GLY A 16 9.80 19.10 7.23
CA GLY A 16 8.96 19.79 8.22
C GLY A 16 7.49 19.32 8.20
N LEU A 17 7.25 18.07 7.82
CA LEU A 17 5.91 17.48 7.70
C LEU A 17 5.62 16.42 8.77
N ALA A 18 6.63 15.98 9.55
CA ALA A 18 6.46 14.86 10.47
C ALA A 18 5.45 15.17 11.58
N GLN A 19 5.46 16.37 12.16
CA GLN A 19 4.53 16.71 13.24
C GLN A 19 3.07 16.63 12.78
N THR A 20 2.75 17.20 11.62
CA THR A 20 1.39 17.13 11.04
C THR A 20 0.95 15.69 10.80
N LEU A 21 1.86 14.85 10.29
CA LEU A 21 1.63 13.44 10.06
C LEU A 21 1.33 12.70 11.39
N ILE A 22 2.15 12.92 12.40
CA ILE A 22 2.08 12.25 13.71
C ILE A 22 0.78 12.63 14.45
N ASP A 23 0.37 13.90 14.38
CA ASP A 23 -0.83 14.40 15.05
C ASP A 23 -2.12 13.80 14.47
N GLU A 24 -2.14 13.50 13.18
CA GLU A 24 -3.31 12.93 12.50
C GLU A 24 -3.32 11.39 12.49
N ALA A 25 -2.16 10.76 12.68
CA ALA A 25 -1.98 9.32 12.50
C ALA A 25 -2.41 8.49 13.72
N TYR A 26 -2.70 7.21 13.46
CA TYR A 26 -2.72 6.19 14.51
C TYR A 26 -1.29 5.68 14.74
N TRP A 27 -0.86 5.62 16.01
CA TRP A 27 0.47 5.13 16.38
C TRP A 27 0.45 3.62 16.60
N VAL A 28 1.29 2.90 15.89
CA VAL A 28 1.50 1.46 16.07
C VAL A 28 2.63 1.27 17.07
N ASN A 29 2.30 1.20 18.35
CA ASN A 29 3.31 0.97 19.40
C ASN A 29 3.63 -0.51 19.55
N GLU A 30 2.64 -1.36 19.34
CA GLU A 30 2.75 -2.80 19.58
C GLU A 30 1.96 -3.58 18.54
N THR A 31 2.45 -4.80 18.26
CA THR A 31 1.77 -5.79 17.44
C THR A 31 1.46 -7.02 18.28
N THR A 32 0.24 -7.52 18.22
CA THR A 32 -0.17 -8.74 18.91
C THR A 32 -0.25 -9.92 17.94
N PHE A 33 0.03 -11.11 18.47
CA PHE A 33 0.02 -12.36 17.71
C PHE A 33 -0.96 -13.33 18.35
N TRP A 34 -1.83 -13.90 17.51
CA TRP A 34 -2.87 -14.83 17.90
C TRP A 34 -2.74 -16.11 17.08
N ARG A 35 -2.89 -17.24 17.74
CA ARG A 35 -2.74 -18.56 17.17
C ARG A 35 -3.87 -19.47 17.64
N PRO A 36 -4.10 -20.63 16.96
CA PRO A 36 -5.04 -21.63 17.46
C PRO A 36 -4.70 -22.06 18.88
N ASP A 37 -5.72 -22.19 19.72
CA ASP A 37 -5.59 -22.77 21.04
C ASP A 37 -5.16 -24.24 20.93
N ALA A 38 -4.28 -24.70 21.83
CA ALA A 38 -3.75 -26.05 21.80
C ALA A 38 -4.79 -27.10 22.22
N GLU A 39 -5.70 -26.74 23.15
CA GLU A 39 -6.73 -27.62 23.70
C GLU A 39 -8.05 -27.50 22.93
N HIS A 40 -8.38 -26.30 22.46
CA HIS A 40 -9.59 -25.98 21.73
C HIS A 40 -9.24 -25.38 20.36
N ARG A 41 -8.83 -26.21 19.42
CA ARG A 41 -8.28 -25.80 18.12
C ARG A 41 -9.19 -24.88 17.26
N GLY A 42 -10.49 -24.88 17.56
CA GLY A 42 -11.44 -23.95 16.94
C GLY A 42 -11.31 -22.51 17.42
N ASP A 43 -10.68 -22.31 18.58
CA ASP A 43 -10.52 -21.02 19.22
C ASP A 43 -9.12 -20.44 18.94
N ILE A 44 -8.99 -19.13 19.10
CA ILE A 44 -7.69 -18.45 19.05
C ILE A 44 -7.30 -17.89 20.43
N VAL A 45 -6.00 -17.92 20.73
CA VAL A 45 -5.41 -17.34 21.94
C VAL A 45 -4.26 -16.41 21.60
N ARG A 46 -4.06 -15.39 22.44
CA ARG A 46 -2.91 -14.50 22.29
C ARG A 46 -1.63 -15.24 22.69
N THR A 47 -0.70 -15.36 21.74
CA THR A 47 0.60 -16.03 21.94
C THR A 47 1.74 -15.05 22.11
N GLY A 48 1.56 -13.78 21.75
CA GLY A 48 2.60 -12.78 21.87
C GLY A 48 2.12 -11.35 21.75
N ARG A 49 2.92 -10.46 22.29
CA ARG A 49 2.81 -9.00 22.14
C ARG A 49 4.22 -8.44 22.03
N VAL A 50 4.49 -7.71 20.98
CA VAL A 50 5.83 -7.23 20.63
C VAL A 50 5.76 -5.74 20.36
N GLN A 51 6.73 -5.00 20.88
CA GLN A 51 6.93 -3.59 20.54
C GLN A 51 7.25 -3.47 19.04
N ASP A 52 6.64 -2.51 18.35
CA ASP A 52 6.75 -2.41 16.88
C ASP A 52 8.07 -1.74 16.46
N VAL A 53 8.53 -0.73 17.20
CA VAL A 53 9.83 -0.05 17.00
C VAL A 53 10.66 -0.24 18.27
N GLU A 54 11.84 -0.84 18.14
CA GLU A 54 12.75 -1.09 19.25
C GLU A 54 13.28 0.23 19.85
N ASP A 55 13.52 0.24 21.16
CA ASP A 55 14.07 1.40 21.87
C ASP A 55 15.43 1.82 21.28
N GLY A 56 15.59 3.11 21.05
CA GLY A 56 16.81 3.69 20.50
C GLY A 56 16.99 3.53 18.98
N LEU A 57 16.04 2.88 18.30
CA LEU A 57 16.09 2.73 16.85
C LEU A 57 15.64 4.02 16.11
N SER A 58 14.64 4.70 16.67
CA SER A 58 14.14 5.97 16.13
C SER A 58 13.40 6.75 17.22
N GLU A 59 13.42 8.09 17.13
CA GLU A 59 12.58 8.98 17.94
C GLU A 59 11.12 9.01 17.44
N PHE A 60 10.84 8.41 16.28
CA PHE A 60 9.53 8.42 15.66
C PHE A 60 8.86 7.05 15.70
N PRO A 61 7.52 6.99 15.88
CA PRO A 61 6.77 5.75 15.82
C PRO A 61 6.54 5.27 14.39
N HIS A 62 6.18 4.01 14.24
CA HIS A 62 5.44 3.53 13.08
C HIS A 62 4.00 4.04 13.16
N VAL A 63 3.48 4.63 12.09
CA VAL A 63 2.16 5.26 12.09
C VAL A 63 1.29 4.76 10.94
N ILE A 64 -0.02 4.85 11.13
CA ILE A 64 -1.03 4.59 10.10
C ILE A 64 -1.79 5.88 9.84
N VAL A 65 -1.83 6.28 8.57
CA VAL A 65 -2.58 7.45 8.12
C VAL A 65 -3.13 7.19 6.71
N ASN A 66 -4.25 7.79 6.38
CA ASN A 66 -4.82 7.68 5.05
C ASN A 66 -3.85 8.22 3.99
N GLN A 67 -3.64 7.43 2.93
CA GLN A 67 -2.73 7.77 1.84
C GLN A 67 -3.08 9.11 1.15
N ALA A 68 -4.37 9.45 1.09
CA ALA A 68 -4.81 10.75 0.56
C ALA A 68 -4.28 11.92 1.39
N ARG A 69 -4.16 11.78 2.73
CA ARG A 69 -3.58 12.81 3.59
C ARG A 69 -2.10 13.06 3.29
N ILE A 70 -1.34 11.98 3.04
CA ILE A 70 0.05 12.11 2.60
C ILE A 70 0.15 12.90 1.30
N HIS A 71 -0.73 12.61 0.36
CA HIS A 71 -0.82 13.37 -0.88
C HIS A 71 -1.11 14.85 -0.63
N ASP A 72 -2.07 15.18 0.24
CA ASP A 72 -2.40 16.56 0.61
C ASP A 72 -1.20 17.30 1.24
N TYR A 73 -0.43 16.63 2.12
CA TYR A 73 0.77 17.26 2.72
C TYR A 73 1.80 17.60 1.66
N LEU A 74 2.05 16.70 0.71
CA LEU A 74 3.01 16.92 -0.38
C LEU A 74 2.54 18.00 -1.34
N LEU A 75 1.26 18.04 -1.70
CA LEU A 75 0.67 19.13 -2.51
C LEU A 75 0.78 20.47 -1.79
N GLY A 76 0.49 20.52 -0.49
CA GLY A 76 0.66 21.71 0.32
C GLY A 76 2.13 22.16 0.40
N PHE A 77 3.06 21.24 0.47
CA PHE A 77 4.50 21.54 0.42
C PHE A 77 4.91 22.11 -0.94
N MET A 78 4.48 21.50 -2.04
CA MET A 78 4.72 21.98 -3.40
C MET A 78 4.17 23.41 -3.61
N ALA A 79 2.94 23.67 -3.16
CA ALA A 79 2.30 24.98 -3.29
C ALA A 79 3.01 26.09 -2.51
N ARG A 80 3.72 25.75 -1.43
CA ARG A 80 4.54 26.69 -0.64
C ARG A 80 5.95 26.87 -1.19
N SER A 81 6.38 26.12 -2.20
CA SER A 81 7.69 26.30 -2.84
C SER A 81 7.83 27.71 -3.45
N ARG A 82 9.08 28.15 -3.65
CA ARG A 82 9.36 29.45 -4.23
C ARG A 82 8.69 29.67 -5.59
N THR A 83 8.54 28.61 -6.38
CA THR A 83 7.92 28.62 -7.70
C THR A 83 6.42 28.29 -7.64
N ARG A 84 5.86 28.03 -6.44
CA ARG A 84 4.47 27.64 -6.23
C ARG A 84 4.05 26.48 -7.14
N LEU A 85 4.82 25.40 -7.08
CA LEU A 85 4.58 24.22 -7.89
C LEU A 85 3.17 23.67 -7.68
N ALA A 86 2.54 23.33 -8.79
CA ALA A 86 1.27 22.61 -8.81
C ALA A 86 1.36 21.50 -9.85
N PRO A 87 0.72 20.34 -9.64
CA PRO A 87 0.66 19.31 -10.66
C PRO A 87 -0.30 19.69 -11.79
N ASP A 88 0.07 19.32 -13.01
CA ASP A 88 -0.80 19.44 -14.18
C ASP A 88 -1.68 18.18 -14.27
N TYR A 89 -2.94 18.31 -13.89
CA TYR A 89 -3.94 17.24 -13.99
C TYR A 89 -4.52 17.13 -15.39
N GLY A 90 -5.20 16.03 -15.66
CA GLY A 90 -5.89 15.80 -16.93
C GLY A 90 -4.95 15.45 -18.08
N LEU A 91 -3.72 15.04 -17.78
CA LEU A 91 -2.72 14.60 -18.75
C LEU A 91 -2.30 13.16 -18.47
N GLU A 92 -2.46 12.30 -19.48
CA GLU A 92 -2.02 10.92 -19.45
C GLU A 92 -0.71 10.77 -20.23
N PHE A 93 0.23 9.98 -19.71
CA PHE A 93 1.44 9.64 -20.42
C PHE A 93 1.12 8.76 -21.64
N ASP A 94 1.54 9.18 -22.84
CA ASP A 94 1.39 8.43 -24.09
C ASP A 94 2.69 7.71 -24.46
N SER A 95 3.77 8.48 -24.61
CA SER A 95 5.07 7.93 -25.02
C SER A 95 6.22 8.86 -24.67
N LEU A 96 7.45 8.35 -24.73
CA LEU A 96 8.66 9.17 -24.71
C LEU A 96 9.71 8.65 -25.70
N THR A 97 10.54 9.58 -26.13
CA THR A 97 11.74 9.31 -26.93
C THR A 97 12.94 10.00 -26.32
N VAL A 98 14.14 9.41 -26.49
CA VAL A 98 15.41 9.95 -25.98
C VAL A 98 16.34 10.23 -27.15
N ASP A 99 16.73 11.51 -27.32
CA ASP A 99 17.79 11.97 -28.22
C ASP A 99 18.94 12.52 -27.39
N ARG A 100 20.00 11.74 -27.23
CA ARG A 100 21.13 12.07 -26.33
C ARG A 100 21.96 13.26 -26.80
N GLU A 101 21.84 13.67 -28.05
CA GLU A 101 22.57 14.82 -28.61
C GLU A 101 21.83 16.16 -28.39
N ALA A 102 20.55 16.11 -28.01
CA ALA A 102 19.74 17.29 -27.78
C ALA A 102 20.02 17.93 -26.41
N GLU A 103 19.88 19.27 -26.29
CA GLU A 103 19.96 19.97 -25.01
C GLU A 103 18.92 19.51 -23.99
N TYR A 104 17.72 19.16 -24.47
CA TYR A 104 16.63 18.53 -23.72
C TYR A 104 16.37 17.14 -24.31
N PRO A 105 17.12 16.14 -23.88
CA PRO A 105 17.17 14.85 -24.54
C PRO A 105 15.88 14.05 -24.50
N VAL A 106 15.01 14.29 -23.51
CA VAL A 106 13.77 13.51 -23.35
C VAL A 106 12.58 14.31 -23.88
N THR A 107 11.95 13.77 -24.92
CA THR A 107 10.68 14.29 -25.44
C THR A 107 9.54 13.39 -24.95
N VAL A 108 8.61 13.93 -24.19
CA VAL A 108 7.43 13.24 -23.65
C VAL A 108 6.21 13.68 -24.42
N THR A 109 5.44 12.73 -24.89
CA THR A 109 4.10 12.96 -25.44
C THR A 109 3.07 12.64 -24.38
N LEU A 110 2.19 13.59 -24.12
CA LEU A 110 1.09 13.53 -23.18
C LEU A 110 -0.22 13.64 -23.93
N ARG A 111 -1.24 12.92 -23.48
CA ARG A 111 -2.61 12.97 -24.02
C ARG A 111 -3.53 13.66 -23.03
N GLU A 112 -4.26 14.65 -23.48
CA GLU A 112 -5.34 15.22 -22.67
C GLU A 112 -6.43 14.19 -22.44
N THR A 113 -6.83 13.99 -21.20
CA THR A 113 -7.89 13.04 -20.84
C THR A 113 -9.26 13.49 -21.35
N GLU A 114 -9.44 14.81 -21.50
CA GLU A 114 -10.60 15.41 -22.17
C GLU A 114 -10.20 15.89 -23.57
N GLY A 115 -10.89 15.39 -24.59
CA GLY A 115 -10.65 15.77 -25.99
C GLY A 115 -9.52 15.04 -26.69
N GLY A 116 -8.63 14.33 -25.98
CA GLY A 116 -7.59 13.45 -26.54
C GLY A 116 -6.45 14.18 -27.27
N ALA A 117 -6.34 15.50 -27.18
CA ALA A 117 -5.28 16.26 -27.84
C ALA A 117 -3.90 15.84 -27.31
N LEU A 118 -2.92 15.82 -28.21
CA LEU A 118 -1.54 15.49 -27.83
C LEU A 118 -0.76 16.77 -27.50
N ARG A 119 -0.01 16.72 -26.41
CA ARG A 119 0.96 17.76 -26.01
C ARG A 119 2.35 17.16 -25.92
N THR A 120 3.36 17.94 -26.29
CA THR A 120 4.76 17.52 -26.21
C THR A 120 5.50 18.40 -25.21
N VAL A 121 6.25 17.74 -24.32
CA VAL A 121 7.13 18.40 -23.33
C VAL A 121 8.54 17.88 -23.54
N ARG A 122 9.53 18.78 -23.52
CA ARG A 122 10.96 18.41 -23.56
C ARG A 122 11.57 18.62 -22.18
N ALA A 123 12.36 17.67 -21.74
CA ALA A 123 13.00 17.70 -20.41
C ALA A 123 14.43 17.14 -20.48
N ARG A 124 15.26 17.56 -19.52
CA ARG A 124 16.59 16.95 -19.33
C ARG A 124 16.47 15.56 -18.69
N TYR A 125 15.53 15.41 -17.77
CA TYR A 125 15.26 14.18 -17.05
C TYR A 125 13.76 13.98 -16.93
N VAL A 126 13.32 12.72 -16.95
CA VAL A 126 11.96 12.30 -16.68
C VAL A 126 11.98 11.18 -15.66
N VAL A 127 11.14 11.30 -14.63
CA VAL A 127 10.97 10.27 -13.60
C VAL A 127 9.57 9.70 -13.72
N GLY A 128 9.48 8.40 -14.04
CA GLY A 128 8.22 7.67 -14.13
C GLY A 128 7.74 7.18 -12.78
N CYS A 129 6.71 7.83 -12.21
CA CYS A 129 6.04 7.40 -10.98
C CYS A 129 4.64 6.82 -11.28
N ASP A 130 4.46 6.23 -12.46
CA ASP A 130 3.19 5.78 -13.05
C ASP A 130 2.84 4.31 -12.70
N GLY A 131 3.50 3.75 -11.68
CA GLY A 131 3.10 2.54 -10.98
C GLY A 131 3.34 1.21 -11.71
N ALA A 132 2.61 0.19 -11.29
CA ALA A 132 2.84 -1.20 -11.71
C ALA A 132 2.70 -1.43 -13.23
N ARG A 133 1.88 -0.63 -13.90
CA ARG A 133 1.64 -0.70 -15.35
C ARG A 133 2.39 0.37 -16.13
N SER A 134 3.43 0.94 -15.55
CA SER A 134 4.21 2.07 -16.06
C SER A 134 4.40 2.07 -17.59
N GLY A 135 3.94 3.12 -18.22
CA GLY A 135 4.19 3.42 -19.64
C GLY A 135 5.62 3.90 -19.84
N VAL A 136 6.15 4.68 -18.88
CA VAL A 136 7.54 5.16 -18.90
C VAL A 136 8.51 3.98 -18.92
N ARG A 137 8.34 3.00 -18.02
CA ARG A 137 9.16 1.77 -18.01
C ARG A 137 9.17 1.06 -19.35
N LYS A 138 8.00 0.91 -19.95
CA LYS A 138 7.87 0.27 -21.29
C LYS A 138 8.58 1.08 -22.37
N SER A 139 8.44 2.40 -22.35
CA SER A 139 9.06 3.29 -23.34
C SER A 139 10.58 3.29 -23.32
N ILE A 140 11.19 3.04 -22.14
CA ILE A 140 12.65 2.88 -22.03
C ILE A 140 13.12 1.42 -22.21
N GLY A 141 12.24 0.54 -22.66
CA GLY A 141 12.56 -0.86 -22.98
C GLY A 141 12.74 -1.75 -21.75
N ARG A 142 12.27 -1.34 -20.57
CA ARG A 142 12.39 -2.14 -19.33
C ARG A 142 11.18 -3.03 -19.12
N THR A 143 11.44 -4.21 -18.54
CA THR A 143 10.44 -5.24 -18.31
C THR A 143 10.30 -5.56 -16.82
N LEU A 144 9.19 -6.18 -16.45
CA LEU A 144 8.99 -6.76 -15.13
C LEU A 144 9.16 -8.27 -15.21
N SER A 145 9.98 -8.82 -14.32
CA SER A 145 10.08 -10.25 -14.06
C SER A 145 9.55 -10.58 -12.67
N GLY A 146 9.21 -11.85 -12.42
CA GLY A 146 8.72 -12.33 -11.13
C GLY A 146 7.38 -13.02 -11.24
N ASP A 147 6.97 -13.65 -10.15
CA ASP A 147 5.78 -14.47 -10.08
C ASP A 147 4.55 -13.66 -9.64
N ALA A 148 3.41 -13.96 -10.23
CA ALA A 148 2.14 -13.71 -9.58
C ALA A 148 2.07 -14.69 -8.41
N ALA A 149 2.05 -14.20 -7.16
CA ALA A 149 2.07 -15.07 -5.97
C ALA A 149 0.85 -15.98 -5.88
N GLY A 150 -0.12 -15.84 -6.79
CA GLY A 150 -1.33 -16.65 -6.82
C GLY A 150 -2.08 -16.63 -5.48
N HIS A 151 -2.04 -15.51 -4.75
CA HIS A 151 -2.62 -15.38 -3.42
C HIS A 151 -3.46 -14.11 -3.36
N ALA A 152 -4.66 -14.18 -2.81
CA ALA A 152 -5.57 -13.05 -2.75
C ALA A 152 -5.87 -12.64 -1.30
N TRP A 153 -6.10 -11.34 -1.15
CA TRP A 153 -6.54 -10.72 0.09
C TRP A 153 -7.82 -9.94 -0.12
N GLY A 154 -8.80 -10.20 0.76
CA GLY A 154 -9.94 -9.31 0.95
C GLY A 154 -9.58 -8.25 1.97
N VAL A 155 -9.85 -6.99 1.68
CA VAL A 155 -9.54 -5.87 2.56
C VAL A 155 -10.78 -5.02 2.76
N LEU A 156 -11.06 -4.74 4.02
CA LEU A 156 -12.23 -3.96 4.45
C LEU A 156 -11.76 -2.85 5.40
N ASP A 157 -12.20 -1.62 5.19
CA ASP A 157 -12.17 -0.56 6.19
C ASP A 157 -13.56 -0.45 6.80
N VAL A 158 -13.67 -0.78 8.09
CA VAL A 158 -14.97 -0.95 8.74
C VAL A 158 -15.11 -0.10 10.01
N LEU A 159 -16.34 0.37 10.23
CA LEU A 159 -16.85 0.73 11.54
C LEU A 159 -17.57 -0.50 12.08
N ALA A 160 -17.08 -1.06 13.18
CA ALA A 160 -17.61 -2.30 13.73
C ALA A 160 -17.58 -2.31 15.26
N VAL A 161 -18.44 -3.17 15.82
CA VAL A 161 -18.39 -3.56 17.23
C VAL A 161 -17.75 -4.96 17.29
N SER A 162 -16.84 -5.17 18.23
CA SER A 162 -16.17 -6.46 18.40
C SER A 162 -15.89 -6.71 19.87
N ASP A 163 -15.98 -7.96 20.27
CA ASP A 163 -15.56 -8.47 21.58
C ASP A 163 -14.11 -8.98 21.55
N PHE A 164 -13.44 -8.87 20.42
CA PHE A 164 -12.03 -9.22 20.30
C PHE A 164 -11.17 -8.27 21.14
N PRO A 165 -10.42 -8.75 22.15
CA PRO A 165 -9.77 -7.89 23.14
C PRO A 165 -8.70 -6.97 22.56
N ASP A 166 -8.06 -7.37 21.46
CA ASP A 166 -7.03 -6.58 20.77
C ASP A 166 -7.55 -5.80 19.56
N TRP A 167 -8.87 -5.49 19.53
CA TRP A 167 -9.50 -4.78 18.41
C TRP A 167 -8.82 -3.44 18.07
N ARG A 168 -8.14 -2.83 19.03
CA ARG A 168 -7.44 -1.55 18.89
C ARG A 168 -5.92 -1.69 18.75
N PHE A 169 -5.42 -2.89 18.50
CA PHE A 169 -4.01 -3.15 18.23
C PHE A 169 -3.82 -3.66 16.79
N LYS A 170 -2.64 -3.43 16.23
CA LYS A 170 -2.21 -4.18 15.06
C LYS A 170 -2.07 -5.64 15.48
N SER A 171 -2.82 -6.53 14.86
CA SER A 171 -2.93 -7.93 15.29
C SER A 171 -2.79 -8.87 14.10
N ALA A 172 -1.81 -9.78 14.19
CA ALA A 172 -1.66 -10.88 13.24
C ALA A 172 -2.34 -12.13 13.85
N ILE A 173 -3.37 -12.62 13.19
CA ILE A 173 -4.24 -13.67 13.68
C ILE A 173 -4.24 -14.83 12.69
N GLN A 174 -4.01 -16.02 13.20
CA GLN A 174 -4.07 -17.26 12.43
C GLN A 174 -5.02 -18.24 13.14
N SER A 175 -6.02 -18.75 12.43
CA SER A 175 -6.86 -19.85 12.87
C SER A 175 -6.29 -21.19 12.44
N SER A 176 -6.86 -22.30 12.94
CA SER A 176 -6.45 -23.66 12.53
C SER A 176 -6.89 -23.99 11.10
N GLU A 177 -8.08 -23.52 10.68
CA GLU A 177 -8.73 -23.98 9.43
C GLU A 177 -9.25 -22.85 8.55
N ALA A 178 -9.61 -21.70 9.15
CA ALA A 178 -10.28 -20.62 8.44
C ALA A 178 -9.33 -19.59 7.78
N GLY A 179 -8.00 -19.78 7.90
CA GLY A 179 -7.00 -18.89 7.33
C GLY A 179 -6.46 -17.86 8.31
N SER A 180 -6.10 -16.68 7.81
CA SER A 180 -5.42 -15.64 8.58
C SER A 180 -6.09 -14.28 8.40
N ILE A 181 -5.94 -13.44 9.43
CA ILE A 181 -6.34 -12.03 9.39
C ILE A 181 -5.17 -11.17 9.86
N LEU A 182 -5.04 -9.99 9.26
CA LEU A 182 -4.29 -8.88 9.82
C LEU A 182 -5.27 -7.75 10.14
N LEU A 183 -5.37 -7.37 11.41
CA LEU A 183 -6.11 -6.19 11.86
C LEU A 183 -5.17 -5.01 12.00
N ILE A 184 -5.58 -3.86 11.48
CA ILE A 184 -4.82 -2.62 11.59
C ILE A 184 -5.80 -1.50 11.95
N PRO A 185 -5.73 -0.96 13.18
CA PRO A 185 -6.47 0.24 13.53
C PRO A 185 -6.10 1.39 12.61
N ARG A 186 -7.09 2.21 12.27
CA ARG A 186 -6.92 3.37 11.42
C ARG A 186 -6.94 4.66 12.24
N GLU A 187 -6.50 5.72 11.62
CA GLU A 187 -6.61 7.08 12.14
C GLU A 187 -8.06 7.43 12.53
N GLY A 188 -8.22 8.43 13.40
CA GLY A 188 -9.53 8.87 13.89
C GLY A 188 -10.16 8.00 14.97
N GLY A 189 -9.51 6.89 15.34
CA GLY A 189 -9.85 6.10 16.51
C GLY A 189 -11.04 5.14 16.37
N ASN A 190 -11.79 5.14 15.26
CA ASN A 190 -12.99 4.31 15.10
C ASN A 190 -12.89 3.27 13.99
N LEU A 191 -12.19 3.59 12.91
CA LEU A 191 -11.99 2.67 11.79
C LEU A 191 -10.95 1.60 12.12
N VAL A 192 -11.20 0.40 11.60
CA VAL A 192 -10.23 -0.71 11.59
C VAL A 192 -10.18 -1.28 10.20
N ARG A 193 -8.98 -1.53 9.70
CA ARG A 193 -8.75 -2.26 8.48
C ARG A 193 -8.56 -3.73 8.78
N VAL A 194 -9.36 -4.55 8.12
CA VAL A 194 -9.33 -6.01 8.20
C VAL A 194 -8.80 -6.56 6.89
N TYR A 195 -7.63 -7.19 6.92
CA TYR A 195 -7.11 -7.99 5.82
C TYR A 195 -7.48 -9.44 6.05
N VAL A 196 -8.19 -10.05 5.15
CA VAL A 196 -8.62 -11.45 5.22
C VAL A 196 -7.90 -12.23 4.14
N ASP A 197 -7.17 -13.25 4.54
CA ASP A 197 -6.53 -14.19 3.63
C ASP A 197 -7.59 -15.01 2.89
N LEU A 198 -7.64 -14.89 1.58
CA LEU A 198 -8.57 -15.62 0.70
C LEU A 198 -7.93 -16.86 0.06
N GLY A 199 -6.68 -17.14 0.41
CA GLY A 199 -5.94 -18.30 -0.05
C GLY A 199 -5.35 -18.16 -1.44
N THR A 200 -4.96 -19.30 -1.99
CA THR A 200 -4.32 -19.41 -3.31
C THR A 200 -5.34 -19.18 -4.42
N VAL A 201 -4.93 -18.41 -5.42
CA VAL A 201 -5.70 -18.11 -6.63
C VAL A 201 -5.02 -18.74 -7.84
N ASP A 202 -5.76 -19.56 -8.55
CA ASP A 202 -5.41 -20.15 -9.84
C ASP A 202 -6.43 -19.75 -10.92
N ASP A 203 -6.26 -20.25 -12.11
CA ASP A 203 -7.16 -19.91 -13.24
C ASP A 203 -8.58 -20.46 -13.05
N GLU A 204 -8.75 -21.55 -12.29
CA GLU A 204 -10.04 -22.19 -12.05
C GLU A 204 -10.88 -21.42 -11.03
N ASN A 205 -10.26 -20.88 -9.97
CA ASN A 205 -10.96 -20.22 -8.86
C ASN A 205 -10.93 -18.68 -8.92
N ARG A 206 -10.10 -18.09 -9.80
CA ARG A 206 -9.87 -16.62 -9.87
C ARG A 206 -11.16 -15.81 -10.01
N THR A 207 -12.05 -16.23 -10.90
CA THR A 207 -13.33 -15.53 -11.11
C THR A 207 -14.19 -15.55 -9.85
N ARG A 208 -14.24 -16.69 -9.17
CA ARG A 208 -14.97 -16.84 -7.90
C ARG A 208 -14.38 -15.96 -6.81
N VAL A 209 -13.05 -15.98 -6.63
CA VAL A 209 -12.38 -15.19 -5.59
C VAL A 209 -12.58 -13.69 -5.81
N ARG A 210 -12.46 -13.24 -7.07
CA ARG A 210 -12.71 -11.83 -7.42
C ARG A 210 -14.16 -11.39 -7.28
N GLY A 211 -15.09 -12.33 -7.31
CA GLY A 211 -16.52 -12.10 -7.18
C GLY A 211 -17.05 -12.20 -5.74
N LEU A 212 -16.21 -12.49 -4.74
CA LEU A 212 -16.62 -12.53 -3.34
C LEU A 212 -17.20 -11.18 -2.91
N SER A 213 -18.30 -11.21 -2.21
CA SER A 213 -18.93 -10.05 -1.60
C SER A 213 -18.21 -9.65 -0.31
N ARG A 214 -18.43 -8.42 0.13
CA ARG A 214 -17.94 -7.95 1.44
C ARG A 214 -18.52 -8.76 2.61
N GLU A 215 -19.74 -9.23 2.47
CA GLU A 215 -20.44 -10.07 3.44
C GLU A 215 -19.71 -11.42 3.61
N GLU A 216 -19.36 -12.09 2.51
CA GLU A 216 -18.61 -13.37 2.54
C GLU A 216 -17.21 -13.19 3.12
N ILE A 217 -16.54 -12.05 2.83
CA ILE A 217 -15.24 -11.71 3.44
C ILE A 217 -15.40 -11.50 4.95
N THR A 218 -16.46 -10.81 5.39
CA THR A 218 -16.75 -10.58 6.82
C THR A 218 -17.06 -11.90 7.54
N GLU A 219 -17.81 -12.80 6.91
CA GLU A 219 -18.08 -14.14 7.46
C GLU A 219 -16.78 -14.94 7.62
N THR A 220 -15.87 -14.85 6.66
CA THR A 220 -14.54 -15.48 6.76
C THR A 220 -13.75 -14.87 7.91
N ALA A 221 -13.79 -13.55 8.07
CA ALA A 221 -13.16 -12.88 9.20
C ALA A 221 -13.68 -13.39 10.55
N ASN A 222 -15.00 -13.54 10.68
CA ASN A 222 -15.62 -14.07 11.89
C ASN A 222 -15.23 -15.53 12.18
N ARG A 223 -15.09 -16.36 11.14
CA ARG A 223 -14.59 -17.74 11.34
C ARG A 223 -13.15 -17.77 11.86
N VAL A 224 -12.29 -16.88 11.36
CA VAL A 224 -10.88 -16.79 11.81
C VAL A 224 -10.79 -16.27 13.25
N LEU A 225 -11.66 -15.36 13.65
CA LEU A 225 -11.66 -14.72 14.98
C LEU A 225 -12.26 -15.56 16.09
N HIS A 226 -12.92 -16.69 15.76
CA HIS A 226 -13.61 -17.52 16.78
C HIS A 226 -12.68 -17.79 18.00
N PRO A 227 -13.14 -17.60 19.26
CA PRO A 227 -14.53 -17.42 19.68
C PRO A 227 -15.06 -15.97 19.65
N TYR A 228 -14.26 -15.02 19.23
CA TYR A 228 -14.66 -13.62 19.11
C TYR A 228 -15.40 -13.35 17.81
N SER A 229 -16.00 -12.16 17.71
CA SER A 229 -16.78 -11.74 16.55
C SER A 229 -16.57 -10.28 16.17
N ILE A 230 -16.86 -9.98 14.90
CA ILE A 230 -16.97 -8.61 14.37
C ILE A 230 -18.40 -8.41 13.87
N ASP A 231 -19.07 -7.41 14.40
CA ASP A 231 -20.37 -6.93 13.92
C ASP A 231 -20.13 -5.63 13.12
N VAL A 232 -20.02 -5.74 11.80
CA VAL A 232 -19.76 -4.62 10.90
C VAL A 232 -21.02 -3.77 10.77
N LYS A 233 -20.93 -2.50 11.21
CA LYS A 233 -21.99 -1.51 11.09
C LYS A 233 -21.95 -0.76 9.78
N GLU A 234 -20.73 -0.46 9.30
CA GLU A 234 -20.50 0.22 8.03
C GLU A 234 -19.20 -0.26 7.40
N THR A 235 -19.21 -0.49 6.09
CA THR A 235 -18.01 -0.70 5.29
C THR A 235 -17.73 0.57 4.51
N VAL A 236 -16.72 1.32 4.93
CA VAL A 236 -16.33 2.60 4.31
C VAL A 236 -15.63 2.37 2.98
N TRP A 237 -14.83 1.32 2.91
CA TRP A 237 -14.10 0.93 1.71
C TRP A 237 -13.77 -0.57 1.74
N TRP A 238 -13.73 -1.21 0.58
CA TRP A 238 -13.27 -2.59 0.46
C TRP A 238 -12.69 -2.88 -0.91
N SER A 239 -11.86 -3.92 -1.00
CA SER A 239 -11.27 -4.41 -2.24
C SER A 239 -10.78 -5.85 -2.09
N ILE A 240 -10.72 -6.55 -3.21
CA ILE A 240 -9.97 -7.82 -3.33
C ILE A 240 -8.82 -7.59 -4.26
N TYR A 241 -7.62 -8.01 -3.87
CA TYR A 241 -6.45 -7.94 -4.74
C TYR A 241 -5.57 -9.18 -4.65
N GLU A 242 -5.02 -9.55 -5.79
CA GLU A 242 -4.02 -10.60 -5.88
C GLU A 242 -2.63 -10.01 -5.65
N VAL A 243 -1.86 -10.65 -4.81
CA VAL A 243 -0.47 -10.26 -4.53
C VAL A 243 0.42 -10.76 -5.67
N ALA A 244 1.34 -9.93 -6.11
CA ALA A 244 2.39 -10.29 -7.05
C ALA A 244 3.72 -9.70 -6.59
N GLN A 245 4.79 -10.48 -6.70
CA GLN A 245 6.16 -10.02 -6.46
C GLN A 245 6.84 -9.87 -7.81
N ARG A 246 7.11 -8.63 -8.19
CA ARG A 246 7.73 -8.33 -9.47
C ARG A 246 8.84 -7.32 -9.31
N LEU A 247 9.92 -7.52 -10.05
CA LEU A 247 11.07 -6.63 -10.11
C LEU A 247 11.28 -6.18 -11.54
N THR A 248 11.66 -4.92 -11.73
CA THR A 248 12.13 -4.44 -13.03
C THR A 248 13.59 -4.84 -13.25
N ASP A 249 13.96 -5.08 -14.49
CA ASP A 249 15.34 -5.36 -14.91
C ASP A 249 16.25 -4.12 -14.88
N GLY A 250 15.68 -2.92 -14.73
CA GLY A 250 16.42 -1.67 -14.57
C GLY A 250 15.51 -0.49 -14.27
N PHE A 251 16.08 0.61 -13.78
CA PHE A 251 15.36 1.84 -13.38
C PHE A 251 15.70 3.04 -14.27
N ASP A 252 16.56 2.86 -15.27
CA ASP A 252 16.97 3.91 -16.19
C ASP A 252 16.99 3.42 -17.65
N ASP A 253 17.24 4.32 -18.59
CA ASP A 253 17.34 4.06 -20.02
C ASP A 253 18.77 3.72 -20.49
N VAL A 254 19.69 3.44 -19.57
CA VAL A 254 21.09 3.12 -19.91
C VAL A 254 21.21 1.65 -20.30
N ALA A 255 21.64 1.40 -21.54
CA ALA A 255 21.82 0.04 -22.03
C ALA A 255 22.93 -0.69 -21.24
N GLY A 256 22.67 -1.96 -20.88
CA GLY A 256 23.64 -2.82 -20.20
C GLY A 256 23.69 -2.69 -18.67
N ARG A 257 22.93 -1.78 -18.05
CA ARG A 257 22.75 -1.77 -16.58
C ARG A 257 21.58 -2.64 -16.18
N SER A 258 21.84 -3.62 -15.34
CA SER A 258 20.79 -4.40 -14.64
C SER A 258 20.55 -3.82 -13.25
N ALA A 259 19.42 -4.16 -12.63
CA ALA A 259 19.09 -3.70 -11.27
C ALA A 259 20.13 -4.14 -10.21
N GLY A 260 21.03 -5.07 -10.53
CA GLY A 260 22.15 -5.50 -9.68
C GLY A 260 23.39 -4.62 -9.74
N ASP A 261 23.51 -3.75 -10.76
CA ASP A 261 24.72 -2.93 -10.99
C ASP A 261 24.69 -1.58 -10.25
N ALA A 262 23.69 -1.33 -9.43
CA ALA A 262 23.48 -0.06 -8.73
C ALA A 262 24.49 0.23 -7.58
N ASN A 263 25.48 -0.65 -7.37
CA ASN A 263 26.50 -0.52 -6.32
C ASN A 263 27.94 -0.48 -6.90
N ALA A 264 28.15 -0.12 -8.15
CA ALA A 264 29.48 0.10 -8.71
C ALA A 264 29.75 1.59 -8.95
#